data_e2185bb7a0ad38a3610d22b492d4c995
#
_entry.id   e2185bb7a0ad38a3610d22b492d4c995
#
_cell.length_a   1.000
_cell.length_b   1.000
_cell.length_c   1.000
_cell.angle_alpha   90.00
_cell.angle_beta   90.00
_cell.angle_gamma   90.00
#
_symmetry.space_group_name_H-M   'P 1'
#
loop_
_entity.id
_entity.type
_entity.pdbx_description
1 polymer ?
#
loop_
_entity_poly.entity_id
_entity_poly.type
_entity_poly.pdbx_seq_one_letter_code
_entity_poly.pdbx_strand_id
1 'polypeptide(L)'
;MKRWRRALLYMPGDSPRKINRGANSGVDGMVMDLEDGVASKQRAVARETIRSALQELDFGRSEAFVRVNPVGHVDHEADLRGVLCDRLDGIVLPKVESVEQLQATHERLALHETMAGLPRDSLAVFAIIETALGLVRLAEIAAFAAQLQRMQGLIFGALDYIASLGGHTTKQGHESFVARSTVVMHAKAHGLEAIDTVYPAFRDREGLLQDTQTGIEMGYTGKQIIHPDQVQPVQDAHSPTAEQLDRARSIVRAHREQEQLGVGAFALDGEMIDMPVIKEALALLERARFGKS
;
A
#
# COMPACT_ATOMS: atom_id res chain seq x y z
N MET A 1 -2.55 -4.94 -15.13
CA MET A 1 -2.24 -6.23 -14.47
C MET A 1 -2.17 -5.97 -12.97
N LYS A 2 -2.83 -6.77 -12.12
CA LYS A 2 -2.75 -6.57 -10.66
C LYS A 2 -1.34 -6.95 -10.21
N ARG A 3 -0.60 -6.00 -9.60
CA ARG A 3 0.78 -6.21 -9.12
C ARG A 3 0.75 -6.56 -7.62
N TRP A 4 1.76 -7.23 -7.12
CA TRP A 4 1.93 -7.48 -5.71
C TRP A 4 2.61 -6.29 -5.05
N ARG A 5 2.03 -5.78 -3.97
CA ARG A 5 2.55 -4.65 -3.19
C ARG A 5 2.65 -5.04 -1.72
N ARG A 6 3.46 -6.08 -1.44
CA ARG A 6 3.71 -6.61 -0.08
C ARG A 6 4.49 -5.64 0.78
N ALA A 7 5.42 -4.90 0.17
CA ALA A 7 6.24 -3.91 0.84
C ALA A 7 6.34 -2.64 -0.01
N LEU A 8 6.12 -1.48 0.62
CA LEU A 8 6.36 -0.17 0.04
C LEU A 8 7.52 0.49 0.79
N LEU A 9 8.69 0.62 0.16
CA LEU A 9 9.90 1.18 0.77
C LEU A 9 9.95 2.69 0.59
N TYR A 10 9.87 3.42 1.69
CA TYR A 10 10.00 4.86 1.72
C TYR A 10 11.45 5.31 1.81
N MET A 11 11.80 6.35 1.05
CA MET A 11 13.11 6.98 1.09
C MET A 11 13.03 8.47 0.75
N PRO A 12 13.86 9.34 1.40
CA PRO A 12 13.91 10.75 1.06
C PRO A 12 14.25 11.00 -0.41
N GLY A 13 13.46 11.84 -1.07
CA GLY A 13 13.63 12.19 -2.49
C GLY A 13 14.87 13.02 -2.80
N ASP A 14 15.48 13.64 -1.80
CA ASP A 14 16.72 14.41 -1.92
C ASP A 14 18.01 13.58 -1.83
N SER A 15 17.88 12.23 -1.75
CA SER A 15 19.03 11.34 -1.57
C SER A 15 19.21 10.36 -2.75
N PRO A 16 20.00 10.71 -3.79
CA PRO A 16 20.26 9.82 -4.93
C PRO A 16 20.78 8.44 -4.51
N ARG A 17 21.63 8.40 -3.46
CA ARG A 17 22.18 7.16 -2.92
C ARG A 17 21.10 6.22 -2.35
N LYS A 18 20.12 6.79 -1.62
CA LYS A 18 19.03 5.99 -1.05
C LYS A 18 18.06 5.51 -2.14
N ILE A 19 17.78 6.36 -3.12
CA ILE A 19 16.92 5.99 -4.27
C ILE A 19 17.58 4.84 -5.05
N ASN A 20 18.86 4.95 -5.39
CA ASN A 20 19.57 3.88 -6.09
C ASN A 20 19.63 2.58 -5.26
N ARG A 21 19.85 2.66 -3.94
CA ARG A 21 19.79 1.48 -3.08
C ARG A 21 18.39 0.85 -3.05
N GLY A 22 17.33 1.67 -3.06
CA GLY A 22 15.94 1.20 -3.15
C GLY A 22 15.67 0.48 -4.46
N ALA A 23 16.07 1.05 -5.60
CA ALA A 23 15.91 0.45 -6.92
C ALA A 23 16.55 -0.96 -7.03
N ASN A 24 17.65 -1.18 -6.31
CA ASN A 24 18.36 -2.46 -6.29
C ASN A 24 17.95 -3.38 -5.12
N SER A 25 16.90 -3.05 -4.36
CA SER A 25 16.50 -3.81 -3.17
C SER A 25 15.57 -4.99 -3.47
N GLY A 26 14.98 -5.05 -4.65
CA GLY A 26 13.96 -6.04 -5.03
C GLY A 26 12.61 -5.86 -4.32
N VAL A 27 12.35 -4.66 -3.78
CA VAL A 27 11.06 -4.32 -3.17
C VAL A 27 9.96 -4.26 -4.23
N ASP A 28 8.72 -4.56 -3.85
CA ASP A 28 7.58 -4.50 -4.77
C ASP A 28 7.25 -3.05 -5.19
N GLY A 29 7.33 -2.09 -4.27
CA GLY A 29 7.13 -0.68 -4.56
C GLY A 29 8.11 0.23 -3.82
N MET A 30 8.62 1.22 -4.52
CA MET A 30 9.43 2.30 -3.97
C MET A 30 8.59 3.55 -3.82
N VAL A 31 8.73 4.25 -2.69
CA VAL A 31 8.09 5.54 -2.46
C VAL A 31 9.16 6.59 -2.22
N MET A 32 9.44 7.39 -3.24
CA MET A 32 10.34 8.54 -3.14
C MET A 32 9.59 9.71 -2.52
N ASP A 33 10.07 10.21 -1.39
CA ASP A 33 9.33 11.14 -0.55
C ASP A 33 9.67 12.59 -0.82
N LEU A 34 8.67 13.47 -0.94
CA LEU A 34 8.77 14.92 -1.04
C LEU A 34 8.15 15.64 0.17
N GLU A 35 7.57 14.88 1.09
CA GLU A 35 6.86 15.43 2.26
C GLU A 35 7.79 15.49 3.48
N ASP A 36 7.44 14.80 4.56
CA ASP A 36 8.08 14.89 5.88
C ASP A 36 9.51 14.33 5.89
N GLY A 37 9.86 13.43 4.98
CA GLY A 37 11.23 12.93 4.82
C GLY A 37 12.20 13.89 4.17
N VAL A 38 11.74 15.08 3.69
CA VAL A 38 12.55 16.07 3.00
C VAL A 38 12.35 17.46 3.64
N ALA A 39 13.45 18.07 4.07
CA ALA A 39 13.38 19.44 4.60
C ALA A 39 12.83 20.42 3.55
N SER A 40 11.99 21.38 3.96
CA SER A 40 11.29 22.31 3.05
C SER A 40 12.23 23.00 2.04
N LYS A 41 13.44 23.39 2.48
CA LYS A 41 14.46 24.03 1.63
C LYS A 41 15.06 23.09 0.57
N GLN A 42 14.91 21.77 0.73
CA GLN A 42 15.45 20.74 -0.17
C GLN A 42 14.39 20.19 -1.15
N ARG A 43 13.13 20.55 -1.02
CA ARG A 43 12.04 19.99 -1.84
C ARG A 43 12.22 20.23 -3.34
N ALA A 44 12.71 21.41 -3.73
CA ALA A 44 13.03 21.70 -5.13
C ALA A 44 14.10 20.74 -5.68
N VAL A 45 15.19 20.57 -4.92
CA VAL A 45 16.28 19.64 -5.28
C VAL A 45 15.78 18.20 -5.29
N ALA A 46 14.91 17.83 -4.34
CA ALA A 46 14.32 16.50 -4.28
C ALA A 46 13.47 16.18 -5.53
N ARG A 47 12.66 17.13 -6.01
CA ARG A 47 11.90 16.95 -7.27
C ARG A 47 12.81 16.67 -8.46
N GLU A 48 13.90 17.43 -8.60
CA GLU A 48 14.89 17.23 -9.67
C GLU A 48 15.60 15.87 -9.53
N THR A 49 16.01 15.51 -8.31
CA THR A 49 16.65 14.24 -8.01
C THR A 49 15.74 13.05 -8.35
N ILE A 50 14.46 13.11 -7.97
CA ILE A 50 13.48 12.08 -8.29
C ILE A 50 13.29 11.99 -9.81
N ARG A 51 13.15 13.14 -10.51
CA ARG A 51 12.97 13.16 -11.96
C ARG A 51 14.16 12.53 -12.69
N SER A 52 15.39 12.87 -12.30
CA SER A 52 16.59 12.24 -12.87
C SER A 52 16.61 10.75 -12.59
N ALA A 53 16.29 10.33 -11.35
CA ALA A 53 16.24 8.92 -11.00
C ALA A 53 15.20 8.13 -11.84
N LEU A 54 14.00 8.70 -12.04
CA LEU A 54 12.98 8.11 -12.90
C LEU A 54 13.45 7.94 -14.34
N GLN A 55 14.28 8.84 -14.85
CA GLN A 55 14.80 8.78 -16.22
C GLN A 55 16.00 7.82 -16.38
N GLU A 56 16.87 7.74 -15.38
CA GLU A 56 18.19 7.12 -15.49
C GLU A 56 18.23 5.69 -14.91
N LEU A 57 17.45 5.41 -13.83
CA LEU A 57 17.53 4.13 -13.14
C LEU A 57 16.63 3.08 -13.76
N ASP A 58 17.07 1.83 -13.68
CA ASP A 58 16.22 0.66 -13.88
C ASP A 58 15.62 0.22 -12.55
N PHE A 59 14.31 0.28 -12.43
CA PHE A 59 13.58 -0.17 -11.24
C PHE A 59 13.24 -1.66 -11.28
N GLY A 60 13.60 -2.36 -12.37
CA GLY A 60 13.31 -3.77 -12.53
C GLY A 60 11.81 -4.08 -12.44
N ARG A 61 11.43 -4.83 -11.38
CA ARG A 61 10.01 -5.15 -11.10
C ARG A 61 9.36 -4.21 -10.09
N SER A 62 10.12 -3.34 -9.46
CA SER A 62 9.60 -2.40 -8.47
C SER A 62 8.75 -1.32 -9.14
N GLU A 63 7.56 -1.05 -8.58
CA GLU A 63 6.81 0.12 -8.97
C GLU A 63 7.43 1.38 -8.36
N ALA A 64 7.51 2.44 -9.14
CA ALA A 64 8.04 3.74 -8.71
C ALA A 64 6.88 4.69 -8.33
N PHE A 65 6.75 4.98 -7.05
CA PHE A 65 5.80 5.96 -6.52
C PHE A 65 6.52 7.18 -5.96
N VAL A 66 5.82 8.32 -5.93
CA VAL A 66 6.26 9.53 -5.22
C VAL A 66 5.21 9.91 -4.19
N ARG A 67 5.63 10.08 -2.92
CA ARG A 67 4.79 10.74 -1.93
C ARG A 67 4.93 12.25 -2.10
N VAL A 68 3.86 12.89 -2.53
CA VAL A 68 3.78 14.34 -2.74
C VAL A 68 3.37 15.05 -1.45
N ASN A 69 3.50 16.37 -1.39
CA ASN A 69 2.94 17.15 -0.29
C ASN A 69 1.39 17.12 -0.32
N PRO A 70 0.70 17.32 0.83
CA PRO A 70 -0.76 17.27 0.92
C PRO A 70 -1.44 18.28 -0.02
N VAL A 71 -2.68 17.99 -0.43
CA VAL A 71 -3.52 18.96 -1.14
C VAL A 71 -3.68 20.23 -0.31
N GLY A 72 -3.48 21.38 -0.92
CA GLY A 72 -3.50 22.68 -0.25
C GLY A 72 -2.14 23.13 0.30
N HIS A 73 -1.13 22.27 0.33
CA HIS A 73 0.24 22.67 0.65
C HIS A 73 0.85 23.43 -0.54
N VAL A 74 1.67 24.44 -0.26
CA VAL A 74 2.31 25.31 -1.29
C VAL A 74 3.14 24.56 -2.32
N ASP A 75 3.73 23.42 -1.95
CA ASP A 75 4.54 22.58 -2.83
C ASP A 75 3.74 21.55 -3.64
N HIS A 76 2.47 21.26 -3.31
CA HIS A 76 1.71 20.18 -3.94
C HIS A 76 1.70 20.23 -5.47
N GLU A 77 1.36 21.40 -6.03
CA GLU A 77 1.32 21.60 -7.51
C GLU A 77 2.74 21.53 -8.15
N ALA A 78 3.75 21.99 -7.43
CA ALA A 78 5.14 21.92 -7.88
C ALA A 78 5.64 20.47 -7.86
N ASP A 79 5.23 19.67 -6.87
CA ASP A 79 5.56 18.25 -6.77
C ASP A 79 4.99 17.49 -7.97
N LEU A 80 3.68 17.61 -8.21
CA LEU A 80 3.04 16.96 -9.35
C LEU A 80 3.74 17.31 -10.66
N ARG A 81 3.93 18.62 -10.95
CA ARG A 81 4.61 19.05 -12.18
C ARG A 81 6.06 18.59 -12.29
N GLY A 82 6.75 18.47 -11.14
CA GLY A 82 8.17 18.13 -11.11
C GLY A 82 8.44 16.65 -11.35
N VAL A 83 7.53 15.74 -10.95
CA VAL A 83 7.80 14.31 -10.95
C VAL A 83 7.00 13.51 -11.99
N LEU A 84 5.89 14.06 -12.52
CA LEU A 84 5.04 13.32 -13.45
C LEU A 84 5.77 13.07 -14.78
N CYS A 85 5.92 11.81 -15.15
CA CYS A 85 6.49 11.33 -16.40
C CYS A 85 5.98 9.90 -16.69
N ASP A 86 6.30 9.40 -17.87
CA ASP A 86 5.92 8.07 -18.36
C ASP A 86 6.51 6.89 -17.58
N ARG A 87 7.54 7.14 -16.77
CA ARG A 87 8.21 6.12 -15.95
C ARG A 87 7.76 6.11 -14.48
N LEU A 88 6.82 6.98 -14.11
CA LEU A 88 6.20 6.99 -12.80
C LEU A 88 4.97 6.07 -12.80
N ASP A 89 4.90 5.12 -11.88
CA ASP A 89 3.73 4.23 -11.74
C ASP A 89 2.57 4.92 -10.99
N GLY A 90 2.86 5.88 -10.12
CA GLY A 90 1.80 6.60 -9.39
C GLY A 90 2.30 7.48 -8.25
N ILE A 91 1.35 8.00 -7.50
CA ILE A 91 1.60 8.85 -6.33
C ILE A 91 1.01 8.28 -5.05
N VAL A 92 1.60 8.67 -3.93
CA VAL A 92 1.07 8.49 -2.59
C VAL A 92 0.63 9.86 -2.08
N LEU A 93 -0.66 10.01 -1.79
CA LEU A 93 -1.27 11.25 -1.32
C LEU A 93 -1.40 11.21 0.21
N PRO A 94 -0.65 12.02 0.95
CA PRO A 94 -0.70 12.05 2.41
C PRO A 94 -1.86 12.88 2.92
N LYS A 95 -2.22 12.69 4.20
CA LYS A 95 -3.14 13.52 4.98
C LYS A 95 -4.50 13.71 4.30
N VAL A 96 -5.04 12.61 3.72
CA VAL A 96 -6.36 12.64 3.08
C VAL A 96 -7.45 12.70 4.14
N GLU A 97 -8.24 13.77 4.07
CA GLU A 97 -9.29 14.09 5.04
C GLU A 97 -10.66 14.34 4.39
N SER A 98 -10.73 14.36 3.06
CA SER A 98 -12.01 14.60 2.37
C SER A 98 -12.05 14.05 0.94
N VAL A 99 -13.27 13.91 0.43
CA VAL A 99 -13.55 13.53 -0.96
C VAL A 99 -13.01 14.57 -1.94
N GLU A 100 -13.10 15.86 -1.59
CA GLU A 100 -12.68 16.97 -2.44
C GLU A 100 -11.17 16.92 -2.71
N GLN A 101 -10.37 16.46 -1.73
CA GLN A 101 -8.93 16.26 -1.94
C GLN A 101 -8.65 15.16 -2.97
N LEU A 102 -9.38 14.05 -2.91
CA LEU A 102 -9.25 12.97 -3.89
C LEU A 102 -9.70 13.41 -5.28
N GLN A 103 -10.82 14.14 -5.36
CA GLN A 103 -11.33 14.66 -6.62
C GLN A 103 -10.36 15.66 -7.25
N ALA A 104 -9.85 16.63 -6.48
CA ALA A 104 -8.88 17.60 -6.95
C ALA A 104 -7.60 16.91 -7.47
N THR A 105 -7.11 15.90 -6.76
CA THR A 105 -5.96 15.09 -7.20
C THR A 105 -6.25 14.35 -8.49
N HIS A 106 -7.42 13.69 -8.59
CA HIS A 106 -7.83 12.98 -9.80
C HIS A 106 -7.86 13.90 -11.02
N GLU A 107 -8.48 15.06 -10.89
CA GLU A 107 -8.59 16.05 -11.97
C GLU A 107 -7.21 16.59 -12.40
N ARG A 108 -6.33 16.85 -11.44
CA ARG A 108 -4.95 17.29 -11.71
C ARG A 108 -4.14 16.23 -12.44
N LEU A 109 -4.20 14.99 -11.99
CA LEU A 109 -3.50 13.88 -12.67
C LEU A 109 -4.04 13.66 -14.08
N ALA A 110 -5.36 13.71 -14.28
CA ALA A 110 -5.97 13.57 -15.60
C ALA A 110 -5.52 14.67 -16.57
N LEU A 111 -5.41 15.92 -16.09
CA LEU A 111 -4.87 17.02 -16.88
C LEU A 111 -3.40 16.79 -17.25
N HIS A 112 -2.56 16.37 -16.29
CA HIS A 112 -1.15 16.08 -16.53
C HIS A 112 -0.95 14.91 -17.49
N GLU A 113 -1.70 13.83 -17.36
CA GLU A 113 -1.69 12.70 -18.28
C GLU A 113 -2.02 13.16 -19.72
N THR A 114 -3.06 13.98 -19.87
CA THR A 114 -3.43 14.55 -21.16
C THR A 114 -2.30 15.39 -21.77
N MET A 115 -1.70 16.28 -20.98
CA MET A 115 -0.59 17.15 -21.43
C MET A 115 0.67 16.37 -21.78
N ALA A 116 0.94 15.28 -21.08
CA ALA A 116 2.09 14.41 -21.30
C ALA A 116 1.84 13.31 -22.35
N GLY A 117 0.65 13.20 -22.91
CA GLY A 117 0.28 12.15 -23.85
C GLY A 117 0.21 10.75 -23.22
N LEU A 118 0.02 10.67 -21.89
CA LEU A 118 -0.12 9.42 -21.17
C LEU A 118 -1.57 8.91 -21.26
N PRO A 119 -1.80 7.59 -21.14
CA PRO A 119 -3.15 7.04 -21.06
C PRO A 119 -3.89 7.60 -19.83
N ARG A 120 -5.18 7.84 -19.97
CA ARG A 120 -6.02 8.27 -18.85
C ARG A 120 -6.01 7.22 -17.74
N ASP A 121 -5.95 7.67 -16.49
CA ASP A 121 -5.89 6.84 -15.29
C ASP A 121 -4.70 5.85 -15.25
N SER A 122 -3.61 6.17 -15.99
CA SER A 122 -2.38 5.38 -15.99
C SER A 122 -1.57 5.51 -14.70
N LEU A 123 -1.67 6.67 -14.02
CA LEU A 123 -1.00 6.92 -12.76
C LEU A 123 -1.86 6.44 -11.60
N ALA A 124 -1.35 5.48 -10.86
CA ALA A 124 -1.98 4.94 -9.66
C ALA A 124 -1.96 5.95 -8.50
N VAL A 125 -2.96 5.89 -7.61
CA VAL A 125 -3.00 6.70 -6.39
C VAL A 125 -3.24 5.81 -5.18
N PHE A 126 -2.43 6.01 -4.14
CA PHE A 126 -2.66 5.52 -2.80
C PHE A 126 -2.95 6.71 -1.88
N ALA A 127 -3.99 6.63 -1.07
CA ALA A 127 -4.34 7.65 -0.09
C ALA A 127 -3.91 7.23 1.32
N ILE A 128 -3.14 8.07 2.03
CA ILE A 128 -2.78 7.81 3.43
C ILE A 128 -3.85 8.42 4.32
N ILE A 129 -4.41 7.58 5.17
CA ILE A 129 -5.32 7.93 6.26
C ILE A 129 -4.47 8.00 7.53
N GLU A 130 -4.18 9.20 7.98
CA GLU A 130 -3.19 9.46 9.03
C GLU A 130 -3.54 10.65 9.93
N THR A 131 -4.80 11.07 9.90
CA THR A 131 -5.32 12.10 10.80
C THR A 131 -6.63 11.65 11.43
N ALA A 132 -6.96 12.20 12.60
CA ALA A 132 -8.25 11.94 13.25
C ALA A 132 -9.44 12.30 12.33
N LEU A 133 -9.34 13.42 11.60
CA LEU A 133 -10.38 13.86 10.68
C LEU A 133 -10.54 12.91 9.49
N GLY A 134 -9.41 12.47 8.89
CA GLY A 134 -9.42 11.48 7.81
C GLY A 134 -10.06 10.15 8.25
N LEU A 135 -9.79 9.72 9.48
CA LEU A 135 -10.42 8.51 10.03
C LEU A 135 -11.94 8.69 10.26
N VAL A 136 -12.38 9.84 10.79
CA VAL A 136 -13.80 10.14 11.01
C VAL A 136 -14.58 10.17 9.69
N ARG A 137 -13.95 10.65 8.60
CA ARG A 137 -14.55 10.75 7.26
C ARG A 137 -14.25 9.57 6.36
N LEU A 138 -13.64 8.51 6.88
CA LEU A 138 -13.12 7.41 6.07
C LEU A 138 -14.20 6.70 5.24
N ALA A 139 -15.43 6.60 5.73
CA ALA A 139 -16.52 5.96 5.01
C ALA A 139 -16.81 6.65 3.66
N GLU A 140 -16.90 7.97 3.66
CA GLU A 140 -17.14 8.76 2.44
C GLU A 140 -15.91 8.77 1.52
N ILE A 141 -14.70 8.89 2.10
CA ILE A 141 -13.44 8.85 1.39
C ILE A 141 -13.28 7.52 0.63
N ALA A 142 -13.47 6.39 1.31
CA ALA A 142 -13.32 5.07 0.72
C ALA A 142 -14.37 4.77 -0.35
N ALA A 143 -15.62 5.17 -0.11
CA ALA A 143 -16.71 5.02 -1.08
C ALA A 143 -16.45 5.83 -2.36
N PHE A 144 -15.93 7.04 -2.25
CA PHE A 144 -15.55 7.86 -3.40
C PHE A 144 -14.30 7.31 -4.10
N ALA A 145 -13.27 6.93 -3.34
CA ALA A 145 -12.04 6.34 -3.86
C ALA A 145 -12.33 5.15 -4.78
N ALA A 146 -13.26 4.29 -4.40
CA ALA A 146 -13.64 3.12 -5.19
C ALA A 146 -14.28 3.44 -6.56
N GLN A 147 -14.74 4.68 -6.77
CA GLN A 147 -15.30 5.13 -8.06
C GLN A 147 -14.21 5.59 -9.03
N LEU A 148 -13.00 5.84 -8.53
CA LEU A 148 -11.87 6.33 -9.32
C LEU A 148 -10.99 5.15 -9.75
N GLN A 149 -10.89 4.87 -11.04
CA GLN A 149 -10.11 3.74 -11.58
C GLN A 149 -8.65 3.77 -11.16
N ARG A 150 -8.07 4.97 -10.98
CA ARG A 150 -6.66 5.16 -10.54
C ARG A 150 -6.41 4.85 -9.06
N MET A 151 -7.45 4.86 -8.23
CA MET A 151 -7.30 4.57 -6.81
C MET A 151 -7.04 3.08 -6.59
N GLN A 152 -5.87 2.76 -6.08
CA GLN A 152 -5.45 1.38 -5.86
C GLN A 152 -5.65 0.94 -4.42
N GLY A 153 -5.48 1.84 -3.44
CA GLY A 153 -5.57 1.44 -2.05
C GLY A 153 -5.55 2.59 -1.04
N LEU A 154 -5.79 2.20 0.20
CA LEU A 154 -5.64 3.04 1.37
C LEU A 154 -4.42 2.57 2.17
N ILE A 155 -3.68 3.53 2.67
CA ILE A 155 -2.51 3.32 3.53
C ILE A 155 -2.85 3.84 4.93
N PHE A 156 -2.49 3.12 5.98
CA PHE A 156 -2.63 3.62 7.34
C PHE A 156 -1.32 4.26 7.82
N GLY A 157 -1.36 5.54 8.22
CA GLY A 157 -0.23 6.30 8.76
C GLY A 157 -0.36 6.45 10.27
N ALA A 158 0.04 5.43 11.05
CA ALA A 158 -0.19 5.40 12.49
C ALA A 158 0.53 6.52 13.25
N LEU A 159 1.74 6.91 12.85
CA LEU A 159 2.53 7.90 13.59
C LEU A 159 1.87 9.28 13.56
N ASP A 160 1.49 9.76 12.39
CA ASP A 160 0.78 11.01 12.21
C ASP A 160 -0.63 10.97 12.83
N TYR A 161 -1.33 9.83 12.70
CA TYR A 161 -2.63 9.63 13.34
C TYR A 161 -2.53 9.79 14.86
N ILE A 162 -1.58 9.13 15.51
CA ILE A 162 -1.36 9.22 16.96
C ILE A 162 -0.98 10.65 17.35
N ALA A 163 -0.10 11.30 16.58
CA ALA A 163 0.26 12.68 16.79
C ALA A 163 -0.95 13.63 16.68
N SER A 164 -1.85 13.40 15.72
CA SER A 164 -3.07 14.20 15.55
C SER A 164 -4.05 14.10 16.73
N LEU A 165 -3.95 13.00 17.50
CA LEU A 165 -4.72 12.82 18.74
C LEU A 165 -4.02 13.42 19.98
N GLY A 166 -2.77 13.88 19.86
CA GLY A 166 -1.94 14.25 20.99
C GLY A 166 -1.47 13.05 21.83
N GLY A 167 -1.53 11.85 21.26
CA GLY A 167 -1.09 10.60 21.87
C GLY A 167 0.40 10.34 21.73
N HIS A 168 0.85 9.19 22.17
CA HIS A 168 2.22 8.71 22.01
C HIS A 168 2.23 7.23 21.60
N THR A 169 3.20 6.86 20.77
CA THR A 169 3.35 5.50 20.25
C THR A 169 3.83 4.55 21.35
N THR A 170 3.20 3.38 21.44
CA THR A 170 3.61 2.30 22.36
C THR A 170 4.06 1.07 21.57
N LYS A 171 4.82 0.17 22.21
CA LYS A 171 5.24 -1.08 21.57
C LYS A 171 4.04 -2.00 21.27
N GLN A 172 2.98 -1.91 22.06
CA GLN A 172 1.77 -2.73 21.93
C GLN A 172 0.82 -2.24 20.85
N GLY A 173 0.90 -0.96 20.43
CA GLY A 173 0.09 -0.38 19.38
C GLY A 173 -1.41 -0.26 19.69
N HIS A 174 -1.78 -0.33 20.97
CA HIS A 174 -3.21 -0.24 21.38
C HIS A 174 -3.85 1.08 20.98
N GLU A 175 -3.08 2.18 21.02
CA GLU A 175 -3.49 3.54 20.65
C GLU A 175 -3.94 3.67 19.20
N SER A 176 -3.48 2.80 18.33
CA SER A 176 -3.81 2.81 16.89
C SER A 176 -4.65 1.61 16.44
N PHE A 177 -4.89 0.61 17.28
CA PHE A 177 -5.52 -0.65 16.91
C PHE A 177 -6.91 -0.47 16.27
N VAL A 178 -7.77 0.36 16.84
CA VAL A 178 -9.12 0.63 16.31
C VAL A 178 -9.02 1.32 14.94
N ALA A 179 -8.17 2.34 14.83
CA ALA A 179 -7.96 3.05 13.57
C ALA A 179 -7.42 2.12 12.47
N ARG A 180 -6.40 1.31 12.80
CA ARG A 180 -5.79 0.30 11.93
C ARG A 180 -6.86 -0.69 11.43
N SER A 181 -7.72 -1.21 12.33
CA SER A 181 -8.85 -2.09 11.97
C SER A 181 -9.87 -1.39 11.07
N THR A 182 -10.17 -0.13 11.35
CA THR A 182 -11.15 0.65 10.57
C THR A 182 -10.65 0.89 9.15
N VAL A 183 -9.37 1.23 8.95
CA VAL A 183 -8.80 1.47 7.63
C VAL A 183 -8.86 0.20 6.76
N VAL A 184 -8.44 -0.94 7.28
CA VAL A 184 -8.48 -2.20 6.49
C VAL A 184 -9.91 -2.61 6.19
N MET A 185 -10.84 -2.44 7.11
CA MET A 185 -12.26 -2.73 6.93
C MET A 185 -12.85 -1.91 5.76
N HIS A 186 -12.64 -0.60 5.75
CA HIS A 186 -13.14 0.26 4.68
C HIS A 186 -12.46 -0.01 3.34
N ALA A 187 -11.16 -0.24 3.31
CA ALA A 187 -10.45 -0.61 2.08
C ALA A 187 -11.05 -1.89 1.47
N LYS A 188 -11.23 -2.94 2.28
CA LYS A 188 -11.79 -4.22 1.81
C LYS A 188 -13.26 -4.12 1.40
N ALA A 189 -14.09 -3.36 2.13
CA ALA A 189 -15.49 -3.14 1.78
C ALA A 189 -15.66 -2.51 0.39
N HIS A 190 -14.67 -1.75 -0.06
CA HIS A 190 -14.67 -1.04 -1.34
C HIS A 190 -13.72 -1.64 -2.40
N GLY A 191 -13.16 -2.83 -2.17
CA GLY A 191 -12.28 -3.53 -3.12
C GLY A 191 -10.91 -2.88 -3.32
N LEU A 192 -10.50 -2.01 -2.40
CA LEU A 192 -9.21 -1.33 -2.39
C LEU A 192 -8.15 -2.19 -1.69
N GLU A 193 -6.88 -2.00 -2.05
CA GLU A 193 -5.76 -2.55 -1.30
C GLU A 193 -5.66 -1.84 0.06
N ALA A 194 -5.21 -2.57 1.07
CA ALA A 194 -4.90 -2.01 2.38
C ALA A 194 -3.41 -2.19 2.66
N ILE A 195 -2.70 -1.08 2.81
CA ILE A 195 -1.27 -1.06 3.13
C ILE A 195 -1.10 -0.60 4.57
N ASP A 196 -0.42 -1.43 5.35
CA ASP A 196 -0.23 -1.23 6.76
C ASP A 196 0.83 -0.16 7.09
N THR A 197 0.83 0.30 8.33
CA THR A 197 1.73 1.32 8.86
C THR A 197 3.19 0.86 8.92
N VAL A 198 4.12 1.81 9.09
CA VAL A 198 5.55 1.55 9.30
C VAL A 198 5.82 0.89 10.66
N TYR A 199 6.94 0.15 10.75
CA TYR A 199 7.55 -0.28 12.01
C TYR A 199 8.87 0.48 12.20
N PRO A 200 8.92 1.51 13.07
CA PRO A 200 10.06 2.43 13.14
C PRO A 200 11.35 1.82 13.70
N ALA A 201 11.22 0.80 14.58
CA ALA A 201 12.37 0.14 15.17
C ALA A 201 13.05 -0.84 14.19
N PHE A 202 13.62 -0.32 13.09
CA PHE A 202 14.11 -1.11 11.95
C PHE A 202 15.18 -2.16 12.29
N ARG A 203 15.82 -2.08 13.48
CA ARG A 203 16.77 -3.09 13.99
C ARG A 203 16.09 -4.21 14.77
N ASP A 204 14.87 -4.03 15.22
CA ASP A 204 14.06 -5.04 15.92
C ASP A 204 13.33 -5.91 14.89
N ARG A 205 14.03 -6.94 14.40
CA ARG A 205 13.48 -7.86 13.39
C ARG A 205 12.31 -8.68 13.90
N GLU A 206 12.36 -9.11 15.16
CA GLU A 206 11.30 -9.92 15.76
C GLU A 206 10.01 -9.10 15.90
N GLY A 207 10.11 -7.87 16.43
CA GLY A 207 8.98 -6.96 16.53
C GLY A 207 8.42 -6.59 15.16
N LEU A 208 9.26 -6.39 14.13
CA LEU A 208 8.80 -6.17 12.76
C LEU A 208 7.96 -7.34 12.25
N LEU A 209 8.42 -8.58 12.42
CA LEU A 209 7.68 -9.76 11.96
C LEU A 209 6.37 -9.95 12.72
N GLN A 210 6.36 -9.73 14.02
CA GLN A 210 5.15 -9.80 14.85
C GLN A 210 4.13 -8.74 14.43
N ASP A 211 4.55 -7.48 14.22
CA ASP A 211 3.67 -6.40 13.78
C ASP A 211 3.16 -6.65 12.34
N THR A 212 4.01 -7.17 11.45
CA THR A 212 3.62 -7.55 10.09
C THR A 212 2.57 -8.68 10.11
N GLN A 213 2.77 -9.70 10.94
CA GLN A 213 1.83 -10.80 11.10
C GLN A 213 0.48 -10.31 11.62
N THR A 214 0.48 -9.42 12.61
CA THR A 214 -0.76 -8.76 13.10
C THR A 214 -1.49 -8.04 11.96
N GLY A 215 -0.78 -7.29 11.12
CA GLY A 215 -1.37 -6.63 9.96
C GLY A 215 -2.00 -7.62 8.97
N ILE A 216 -1.31 -8.73 8.66
CA ILE A 216 -1.82 -9.80 7.79
C ILE A 216 -3.11 -10.39 8.36
N GLU A 217 -3.14 -10.70 9.65
CA GLU A 217 -4.32 -11.24 10.35
C GLU A 217 -5.50 -10.27 10.34
N MET A 218 -5.24 -8.95 10.39
CA MET A 218 -6.25 -7.91 10.21
C MET A 218 -6.76 -7.78 8.76
N GLY A 219 -6.05 -8.35 7.77
CA GLY A 219 -6.42 -8.32 6.36
C GLY A 219 -5.64 -7.31 5.50
N TYR A 220 -4.56 -6.72 6.00
CA TYR A 220 -3.66 -5.91 5.19
C TYR A 220 -2.95 -6.76 4.12
N THR A 221 -2.74 -6.17 2.94
CA THR A 221 -2.11 -6.85 1.79
C THR A 221 -0.65 -6.50 1.61
N GLY A 222 -0.18 -5.47 2.31
CA GLY A 222 1.19 -5.00 2.29
C GLY A 222 1.47 -4.07 3.46
N LYS A 223 2.70 -3.62 3.57
CA LYS A 223 3.20 -2.80 4.66
C LYS A 223 4.14 -1.72 4.17
N GLN A 224 4.04 -0.52 4.75
CA GLN A 224 5.07 0.51 4.60
C GLN A 224 6.33 0.08 5.35
N ILE A 225 7.48 0.29 4.73
CA ILE A 225 8.80 0.02 5.33
C ILE A 225 9.74 1.21 5.08
N ILE A 226 10.71 1.39 5.97
CA ILE A 226 11.61 2.56 5.98
C ILE A 226 13.10 2.19 5.87
N HIS A 227 13.42 0.91 5.81
CA HIS A 227 14.80 0.44 5.69
C HIS A 227 14.88 -0.76 4.75
N PRO A 228 15.92 -0.86 3.89
CA PRO A 228 16.08 -2.00 2.98
C PRO A 228 16.13 -3.37 3.67
N ASP A 229 16.64 -3.44 4.89
CA ASP A 229 16.69 -4.70 5.65
C ASP A 229 15.29 -5.22 6.07
N GLN A 230 14.25 -4.39 5.95
CA GLN A 230 12.85 -4.78 6.18
C GLN A 230 12.20 -5.40 4.93
N VAL A 231 12.79 -5.24 3.74
CA VAL A 231 12.19 -5.69 2.46
C VAL A 231 11.90 -7.18 2.49
N GLN A 232 12.96 -7.99 2.59
CA GLN A 232 12.81 -9.44 2.52
C GLN A 232 11.90 -10.01 3.63
N PRO A 233 12.10 -9.64 4.93
CA PRO A 233 11.23 -10.14 6.00
C PRO A 233 9.73 -9.84 5.77
N VAL A 234 9.39 -8.64 5.31
CA VAL A 234 8.01 -8.24 5.09
C VAL A 234 7.42 -8.93 3.84
N GLN A 235 8.19 -9.01 2.75
CA GLN A 235 7.75 -9.70 1.54
C GLN A 235 7.55 -11.20 1.78
N ASP A 236 8.42 -11.85 2.56
CA ASP A 236 8.28 -13.26 2.91
C ASP A 236 7.04 -13.50 3.77
N ALA A 237 6.81 -12.67 4.79
CA ALA A 237 5.64 -12.78 5.66
C ALA A 237 4.30 -12.64 4.90
N HIS A 238 4.25 -11.76 3.91
CA HIS A 238 3.06 -11.58 3.05
C HIS A 238 2.94 -12.64 1.94
N SER A 239 3.96 -13.47 1.74
CA SER A 239 3.95 -14.50 0.69
C SER A 239 3.39 -15.82 1.25
N PRO A 240 2.45 -16.48 0.53
CA PRO A 240 1.95 -17.77 0.96
C PRO A 240 3.06 -18.83 1.00
N THR A 241 3.09 -19.63 2.06
CA THR A 241 4.00 -20.77 2.14
C THR A 241 3.54 -21.91 1.22
N ALA A 242 4.44 -22.84 0.89
CA ALA A 242 4.10 -24.03 0.12
C ALA A 242 3.00 -24.84 0.79
N GLU A 243 3.08 -25.01 2.13
CA GLU A 243 2.09 -25.72 2.92
C GLU A 243 0.71 -25.06 2.85
N GLN A 244 0.63 -23.72 3.01
CA GLN A 244 -0.62 -22.98 2.86
C GLN A 244 -1.22 -23.13 1.47
N LEU A 245 -0.40 -23.11 0.42
CA LEU A 245 -0.85 -23.30 -0.96
C LEU A 245 -1.37 -24.73 -1.20
N ASP A 246 -0.72 -25.75 -0.66
CA ASP A 246 -1.15 -27.13 -0.81
C ASP A 246 -2.44 -27.40 -0.07
N ARG A 247 -2.59 -26.85 1.16
CA ARG A 247 -3.86 -26.89 1.89
C ARG A 247 -4.99 -26.18 1.12
N ALA A 248 -4.73 -24.96 0.60
CA ALA A 248 -5.73 -24.25 -0.20
C ALA A 248 -6.14 -25.02 -1.45
N ARG A 249 -5.21 -25.67 -2.14
CA ARG A 249 -5.53 -26.57 -3.28
C ARG A 249 -6.39 -27.75 -2.87
N SER A 250 -6.11 -28.36 -1.71
CA SER A 250 -6.89 -29.48 -1.18
C SER A 250 -8.32 -29.06 -0.85
N ILE A 251 -8.50 -27.90 -0.18
CA ILE A 251 -9.82 -27.33 0.12
C ILE A 251 -10.62 -27.07 -1.17
N VAL A 252 -10.02 -26.41 -2.17
CA VAL A 252 -10.70 -26.09 -3.43
C VAL A 252 -11.06 -27.36 -4.22
N ARG A 253 -10.20 -28.37 -4.21
CA ARG A 253 -10.50 -29.66 -4.84
C ARG A 253 -11.66 -30.36 -4.16
N ALA A 254 -11.63 -30.52 -2.83
CA ALA A 254 -12.69 -31.13 -2.06
C ALA A 254 -14.03 -30.38 -2.23
N HIS A 255 -14.00 -29.03 -2.25
CA HIS A 255 -15.20 -28.24 -2.51
C HIS A 255 -15.85 -28.59 -3.86
N ARG A 256 -15.07 -28.68 -4.95
CA ARG A 256 -15.62 -29.04 -6.27
C ARG A 256 -16.26 -30.41 -6.30
N GLU A 257 -15.70 -31.39 -5.58
CA GLU A 257 -16.25 -32.73 -5.45
C GLU A 257 -17.57 -32.70 -4.67
N GLN A 258 -17.63 -31.97 -3.55
CA GLN A 258 -18.83 -31.88 -2.69
C GLN A 258 -19.92 -31.01 -3.35
N GLU A 259 -19.59 -29.99 -4.10
CA GLU A 259 -20.55 -29.18 -4.85
C GLU A 259 -21.32 -30.01 -5.90
N GLN A 260 -20.64 -30.96 -6.57
CA GLN A 260 -21.28 -31.88 -7.50
C GLN A 260 -22.30 -32.82 -6.80
N LEU A 261 -22.10 -33.02 -5.49
CA LEU A 261 -23.03 -33.83 -4.66
C LEU A 261 -24.10 -32.97 -3.98
N GLY A 262 -24.12 -31.66 -4.23
CA GLY A 262 -25.08 -30.72 -3.62
C GLY A 262 -24.79 -30.39 -2.15
N VAL A 263 -23.54 -30.62 -1.68
CA VAL A 263 -23.13 -30.38 -0.28
C VAL A 263 -22.42 -29.06 -0.16
N GLY A 264 -22.95 -28.13 0.67
CA GLY A 264 -22.42 -26.78 0.87
C GLY A 264 -21.38 -26.67 1.98
N ALA A 265 -21.40 -27.53 2.98
CA ALA A 265 -20.43 -27.61 4.06
C ALA A 265 -20.01 -29.03 4.31
N PHE A 266 -18.74 -29.30 4.52
CA PHE A 266 -18.21 -30.66 4.66
C PHE A 266 -17.04 -30.71 5.64
N ALA A 267 -16.60 -31.90 6.05
CA ALA A 267 -15.41 -32.09 6.85
C ALA A 267 -14.20 -32.44 5.97
N LEU A 268 -13.07 -31.79 6.19
CA LEU A 268 -11.78 -32.11 5.59
C LEU A 268 -10.71 -32.12 6.70
N ASP A 269 -9.99 -33.21 6.85
CA ASP A 269 -8.95 -33.41 7.86
C ASP A 269 -9.37 -33.08 9.31
N GLY A 270 -10.67 -33.32 9.63
CA GLY A 270 -11.25 -33.07 10.95
C GLY A 270 -11.72 -31.61 11.18
N GLU A 271 -11.64 -30.76 10.18
CA GLU A 271 -12.13 -29.36 10.24
C GLU A 271 -13.38 -29.19 9.37
N MET A 272 -14.29 -28.32 9.80
CA MET A 272 -15.45 -27.93 9.00
C MET A 272 -15.02 -26.92 7.93
N ILE A 273 -15.32 -27.23 6.67
CA ILE A 273 -15.09 -26.38 5.51
C ILE A 273 -16.44 -25.85 5.01
N ASP A 274 -16.57 -24.55 5.00
CA ASP A 274 -17.73 -23.82 4.49
C ASP A 274 -17.29 -22.68 3.53
N MET A 275 -18.24 -21.90 3.02
CA MET A 275 -17.97 -20.86 2.02
C MET A 275 -16.93 -19.80 2.46
N PRO A 276 -16.87 -19.32 3.70
CA PRO A 276 -15.78 -18.46 4.18
C PRO A 276 -14.40 -19.07 3.98
N VAL A 277 -14.19 -20.31 4.41
CA VAL A 277 -12.91 -21.04 4.28
C VAL A 277 -12.55 -21.28 2.81
N ILE A 278 -13.53 -21.60 1.97
CA ILE A 278 -13.33 -21.80 0.53
C ILE A 278 -12.92 -20.48 -0.14
N LYS A 279 -13.57 -19.37 0.20
CA LYS A 279 -13.21 -18.04 -0.34
C LYS A 279 -11.80 -17.62 0.06
N GLU A 280 -11.39 -17.89 1.30
CA GLU A 280 -10.02 -17.64 1.76
C GLU A 280 -9.00 -18.45 0.96
N ALA A 281 -9.24 -19.76 0.77
CA ALA A 281 -8.37 -20.62 -0.02
C ALA A 281 -8.27 -20.15 -1.49
N LEU A 282 -9.37 -19.76 -2.10
CA LEU A 282 -9.37 -19.20 -3.47
C LEU A 282 -8.58 -17.91 -3.56
N ALA A 283 -8.77 -16.98 -2.61
CA ALA A 283 -8.03 -15.72 -2.56
C ALA A 283 -6.53 -15.94 -2.38
N LEU A 284 -6.13 -16.92 -1.55
CA LEU A 284 -4.74 -17.30 -1.35
C LEU A 284 -4.10 -17.82 -2.65
N LEU A 285 -4.81 -18.71 -3.36
CA LEU A 285 -4.34 -19.26 -4.64
C LEU A 285 -4.27 -18.18 -5.74
N GLU A 286 -5.20 -17.25 -5.75
CA GLU A 286 -5.17 -16.10 -6.67
C GLU A 286 -3.94 -15.24 -6.40
N ARG A 287 -3.69 -14.87 -5.14
CA ARG A 287 -2.51 -14.09 -4.74
C ARG A 287 -1.19 -14.76 -5.18
N ALA A 288 -1.09 -16.09 -5.03
CA ALA A 288 0.11 -16.84 -5.41
C ALA A 288 0.41 -16.82 -6.92
N ARG A 289 -0.59 -16.58 -7.77
CA ARG A 289 -0.38 -16.47 -9.23
C ARG A 289 0.40 -15.21 -9.61
N PHE A 290 0.23 -14.13 -8.86
CA PHE A 290 0.93 -12.86 -9.13
C PHE A 290 2.41 -12.88 -8.73
N GLY A 291 2.84 -13.77 -7.85
CA GLY A 291 4.25 -13.90 -7.42
C GLY A 291 5.14 -14.74 -8.34
N LYS A 292 4.60 -15.31 -9.41
CA LYS A 292 5.35 -16.17 -10.36
C LYS A 292 5.59 -15.54 -11.74
N SER A 293 5.13 -14.30 -11.94
CA SER A 293 5.28 -13.57 -13.21
C SER A 293 6.42 -12.56 -13.15
#